data_f80afd4f2abc93940125c582c831cbde
#
_entry.id   f80afd4f2abc93940125c582c831cbde
#
_cell.length_a   1.000
_cell.length_b   1.000
_cell.length_c   1.000
_cell.angle_alpha   90.00
_cell.angle_beta   90.00
_cell.angle_gamma   90.00
#
_symmetry.space_group_name_H-M   'P 1'
#
loop_
_entity.id
_entity.type
_entity.pdbx_description
1 polymer ?
#
loop_
_entity_poly.entity_id
_entity_poly.type
_entity_poly.pdbx_seq_one_letter_code
_entity_poly.pdbx_strand_id
1 'polypeptide(L)'
;MKDGLIYENDELVYYQNGNPYHAGVIEVEGNIYYISSNGRAVKGQHIVHGAMTNGIIKKGTYTFGDDYKLVANSYIAPKKRKKNRLLRKFKKKARKIVPVGLSIAAIILLVALISYRGANNTPTGGSTPPTQSTSTPAAIISLPAFDEDILLCSETAKQVYEHQMRIEDALAYGTPYRPFVFKYQFNNASGVLLLSESSDLSHPIEYTLPADKRTVEIHNLKTGTTYYYQVRVNEESFFGSFNTALSNRFINLPGIVNTRDIGGYRTIDGKVIKQGLLIRGTELDGLVNSEYFPSAESIRQMQETFGFVFDMDLRFPGIVHGTYVSRLGENVSHKFYDSPQYGQIFSQSLAPTLHAIFQDLADPAKYPMYLHCTWGMDRTGTIVFLLQGVLNVSKEDMILEYMQTAYQHPGLVDSHNLDIIINGLAPYEGNTLQEKIVSFLTTAIGITEEDIASIRAIFWEDLN
;
A
#
# COMPACT_ATOMS: atom_id res chain seq x y z
N MET A 1 36.81 -15.42 -19.32
CA MET A 1 35.43 -15.18 -18.83
C MET A 1 35.58 -14.86 -17.35
N LYS A 2 34.97 -13.79 -16.83
CA LYS A 2 35.06 -13.46 -15.40
C LYS A 2 34.28 -14.51 -14.61
N ASP A 3 34.82 -15.00 -13.50
CA ASP A 3 34.18 -15.97 -12.62
C ASP A 3 34.72 -15.84 -11.20
N GLY A 4 33.87 -15.95 -10.17
CA GLY A 4 34.21 -15.73 -8.79
C GLY A 4 34.22 -14.26 -8.35
N LEU A 5 34.91 -13.98 -7.22
CA LEU A 5 35.03 -12.60 -6.68
C LEU A 5 36.12 -11.80 -7.41
N ILE A 6 35.77 -10.68 -8.00
CA ILE A 6 36.65 -9.81 -8.77
C ILE A 6 36.51 -8.36 -8.26
N TYR A 7 37.64 -7.69 -8.03
CA TYR A 7 37.67 -6.29 -7.59
C TYR A 7 37.62 -5.36 -8.81
N GLU A 8 36.62 -4.49 -8.87
CA GLU A 8 36.39 -3.56 -9.98
C GLU A 8 35.84 -2.21 -9.49
N ASN A 9 36.47 -1.11 -9.93
CA ASN A 9 36.05 0.26 -9.57
C ASN A 9 35.80 0.45 -8.05
N ASP A 10 36.75 -0.04 -7.23
CA ASP A 10 36.70 -0.01 -5.77
C ASP A 10 35.56 -0.84 -5.13
N GLU A 11 34.95 -1.75 -5.88
CA GLU A 11 33.91 -2.66 -5.40
C GLU A 11 34.29 -4.13 -5.67
N LEU A 12 33.87 -5.03 -4.80
CA LEU A 12 34.06 -6.46 -4.94
C LEU A 12 32.80 -7.06 -5.55
N VAL A 13 32.90 -7.62 -6.76
CA VAL A 13 31.78 -8.17 -7.53
C VAL A 13 31.95 -9.69 -7.68
N TYR A 14 30.87 -10.43 -7.44
CA TYR A 14 30.85 -11.88 -7.67
C TYR A 14 30.28 -12.20 -9.07
N TYR A 15 31.06 -12.89 -9.86
CA TYR A 15 30.70 -13.27 -11.22
C TYR A 15 30.41 -14.77 -11.31
N GLN A 16 29.42 -15.12 -12.12
CA GLN A 16 29.16 -16.49 -12.57
C GLN A 16 28.92 -16.49 -14.07
N ASN A 17 29.69 -17.29 -14.80
CA ASN A 17 29.62 -17.36 -16.27
C ASN A 17 29.78 -16.01 -16.97
N GLY A 18 30.59 -15.12 -16.43
CA GLY A 18 30.89 -13.81 -17.00
C GLY A 18 29.93 -12.67 -16.62
N ASN A 19 28.88 -12.94 -15.87
CA ASN A 19 27.91 -11.94 -15.43
C ASN A 19 27.94 -11.79 -13.90
N PRO A 20 27.69 -10.55 -13.37
CA PRO A 20 27.48 -10.35 -11.95
C PRO A 20 26.32 -11.23 -11.45
N TYR A 21 26.53 -11.96 -10.36
CA TYR A 21 25.58 -12.96 -9.89
C TYR A 21 25.25 -12.80 -8.41
N HIS A 22 23.95 -12.72 -8.11
CA HIS A 22 23.45 -12.71 -6.75
C HIS A 22 23.52 -14.10 -6.12
N ALA A 23 24.40 -14.27 -5.15
CA ALA A 23 24.66 -15.56 -4.52
C ALA A 23 24.20 -15.66 -3.05
N GLY A 24 23.78 -14.56 -2.42
CA GLY A 24 23.57 -14.54 -0.97
C GLY A 24 24.90 -14.66 -0.22
N VAL A 25 24.95 -15.46 0.84
CA VAL A 25 26.18 -15.73 1.58
C VAL A 25 27.04 -16.76 0.83
N ILE A 26 28.30 -16.41 0.61
CA ILE A 26 29.30 -17.31 0.02
C ILE A 26 30.53 -17.43 0.93
N GLU A 27 31.26 -18.51 0.81
CA GLU A 27 32.55 -18.70 1.45
C GLU A 27 33.63 -18.88 0.35
N VAL A 28 34.65 -18.04 0.40
CA VAL A 28 35.78 -18.08 -0.52
C VAL A 28 37.07 -18.02 0.30
N GLU A 29 37.93 -19.02 0.16
CA GLU A 29 39.20 -19.12 0.87
C GLU A 29 39.08 -18.94 2.39
N GLY A 30 38.02 -19.53 2.99
CA GLY A 30 37.74 -19.44 4.42
C GLY A 30 37.20 -18.09 4.90
N ASN A 31 36.93 -17.15 3.98
CA ASN A 31 36.27 -15.87 4.29
C ASN A 31 34.81 -15.90 3.84
N ILE A 32 33.94 -15.30 4.63
CA ILE A 32 32.49 -15.24 4.35
C ILE A 32 32.14 -13.86 3.83
N TYR A 33 31.41 -13.80 2.73
CA TYR A 33 30.90 -12.60 2.06
C TYR A 33 29.39 -12.67 1.91
N TYR A 34 28.73 -11.53 1.82
CA TYR A 34 27.33 -11.46 1.44
C TYR A 34 27.20 -10.71 0.12
N ILE A 35 26.67 -11.39 -0.88
CA ILE A 35 26.52 -10.87 -2.24
C ILE A 35 25.07 -10.39 -2.42
N SER A 36 24.94 -9.11 -2.69
CA SER A 36 23.67 -8.44 -2.94
C SER A 36 23.05 -8.80 -4.30
N SER A 37 21.82 -8.38 -4.52
CA SER A 37 21.05 -8.66 -5.74
C SER A 37 21.71 -8.18 -7.04
N ASN A 38 22.63 -7.23 -6.95
CA ASN A 38 23.40 -6.73 -8.10
C ASN A 38 24.77 -7.37 -8.26
N GLY A 39 25.03 -8.51 -7.60
CA GLY A 39 26.29 -9.22 -7.67
C GLY A 39 27.44 -8.63 -6.86
N ARG A 40 27.22 -7.57 -6.07
CA ARG A 40 28.25 -6.87 -5.31
C ARG A 40 28.31 -7.36 -3.89
N ALA A 41 29.52 -7.56 -3.37
CA ALA A 41 29.73 -7.82 -1.96
C ALA A 41 29.40 -6.57 -1.13
N VAL A 42 28.81 -6.76 0.05
CA VAL A 42 28.35 -5.66 0.89
C VAL A 42 29.34 -5.31 1.99
N LYS A 43 29.25 -4.06 2.47
CA LYS A 43 29.95 -3.55 3.67
C LYS A 43 28.92 -3.09 4.71
N GLY A 44 29.33 -3.02 5.97
CA GLY A 44 28.48 -2.55 7.04
C GLY A 44 27.52 -3.61 7.57
N GLN A 45 26.44 -3.19 8.22
CA GLN A 45 25.50 -4.08 8.87
C GLN A 45 24.37 -4.51 7.94
N HIS A 46 24.18 -5.81 7.76
CA HIS A 46 23.16 -6.38 6.88
C HIS A 46 22.35 -7.48 7.57
N ILE A 47 21.08 -7.57 7.22
CA ILE A 47 20.18 -8.66 7.64
C ILE A 47 20.26 -9.78 6.61
N VAL A 48 20.77 -10.94 7.04
CA VAL A 48 20.82 -12.14 6.20
C VAL A 48 19.59 -12.99 6.50
N HIS A 49 18.69 -13.10 5.53
CA HIS A 49 17.47 -13.90 5.61
C HIS A 49 17.75 -15.40 5.42
N GLY A 50 16.83 -16.25 5.89
CA GLY A 50 17.03 -17.70 5.86
C GLY A 50 17.35 -18.28 4.48
N ALA A 51 16.72 -17.77 3.42
CA ALA A 51 16.95 -18.19 2.05
C ALA A 51 18.33 -17.77 1.50
N MET A 52 18.95 -16.73 2.07
CA MET A 52 20.22 -16.18 1.62
C MET A 52 21.43 -16.69 2.41
N THR A 53 21.21 -17.54 3.41
CA THR A 53 22.31 -18.08 4.25
C THR A 53 23.15 -19.13 3.56
N ASN A 54 22.63 -19.76 2.52
CA ASN A 54 23.19 -20.91 1.80
C ASN A 54 23.70 -22.03 2.72
N GLY A 55 23.16 -22.11 3.95
CA GLY A 55 23.60 -23.06 4.97
C GLY A 55 24.94 -22.73 5.66
N ILE A 56 25.61 -21.64 5.24
CA ILE A 56 26.95 -21.25 5.73
C ILE A 56 26.84 -20.56 7.09
N ILE A 57 25.84 -19.65 7.27
CA ILE A 57 25.58 -18.95 8.52
C ILE A 57 24.10 -19.04 8.91
N LYS A 58 23.75 -18.69 10.16
CA LYS A 58 22.35 -18.63 10.59
C LYS A 58 21.70 -17.33 10.11
N LYS A 59 20.36 -17.32 9.94
CA LYS A 59 19.64 -16.07 9.68
C LYS A 59 19.83 -15.08 10.84
N GLY A 60 20.08 -13.83 10.53
CA GLY A 60 20.31 -12.78 11.54
C GLY A 60 20.92 -11.53 10.95
N THR A 61 21.31 -10.61 11.80
CA THR A 61 22.03 -9.40 11.38
C THR A 61 23.52 -9.63 11.58
N TYR A 62 24.33 -9.24 10.60
CA TYR A 62 25.78 -9.39 10.57
C TYR A 62 26.42 -8.11 10.10
N THR A 63 27.68 -7.89 10.48
CA THR A 63 28.50 -6.79 9.99
C THR A 63 29.58 -7.35 9.05
N PHE A 64 29.72 -6.73 7.88
CA PHE A 64 30.80 -6.99 6.93
C PHE A 64 31.76 -5.80 6.94
N GLY A 65 33.04 -6.07 7.03
CA GLY A 65 34.10 -5.07 7.16
C GLY A 65 34.31 -4.26 5.87
N ASP A 66 35.25 -3.30 5.93
CA ASP A 66 35.66 -2.54 4.75
C ASP A 66 36.33 -3.39 3.68
N ASP A 67 36.82 -4.57 4.05
CA ASP A 67 37.35 -5.62 3.17
C ASP A 67 36.24 -6.58 2.67
N TYR A 68 34.95 -6.25 2.88
CA TYR A 68 33.74 -7.02 2.54
C TYR A 68 33.59 -8.35 3.28
N LYS A 69 34.50 -8.71 4.17
CA LYS A 69 34.46 -9.97 4.91
C LYS A 69 33.57 -9.87 6.14
N LEU A 70 32.96 -11.00 6.50
CA LEU A 70 32.18 -11.11 7.73
C LEU A 70 33.08 -10.80 8.95
N VAL A 71 32.67 -9.80 9.74
CA VAL A 71 33.33 -9.46 11.02
C VAL A 71 33.00 -10.53 12.06
N ALA A 72 34.04 -11.10 12.67
CA ALA A 72 33.88 -12.12 13.71
C ALA A 72 33.01 -11.63 14.87
N ASN A 73 32.13 -12.50 15.37
CA ASN A 73 31.22 -12.22 16.48
C ASN A 73 30.21 -11.07 16.25
N SER A 74 29.99 -10.63 15.00
CA SER A 74 29.03 -9.58 14.66
C SER A 74 27.56 -10.05 14.62
N TYR A 75 27.28 -11.32 14.89
CA TYR A 75 25.95 -11.91 14.82
C TYR A 75 24.99 -11.31 15.85
N ILE A 76 23.87 -10.78 15.36
CA ILE A 76 22.74 -10.36 16.17
C ILE A 76 21.54 -11.23 15.82
N ALA A 77 21.02 -11.96 16.80
CA ALA A 77 19.86 -12.83 16.60
C ALA A 77 18.61 -12.02 16.23
N PRO A 78 17.75 -12.50 15.33
CA PRO A 78 16.47 -11.86 15.02
C PRO A 78 15.67 -11.68 16.30
N LYS A 79 15.15 -10.47 16.55
CA LYS A 79 14.26 -10.22 17.69
C LYS A 79 13.07 -11.18 17.60
N LYS A 80 12.90 -12.09 18.56
CA LYS A 80 11.71 -12.93 18.65
C LYS A 80 10.52 -11.99 18.79
N ARG A 81 9.62 -11.94 17.80
CA ARG A 81 8.31 -11.29 17.96
C ARG A 81 7.67 -11.92 19.19
N LYS A 82 7.42 -11.12 20.24
CA LYS A 82 6.63 -11.57 21.40
C LYS A 82 5.26 -11.94 20.83
N LYS A 83 5.04 -13.23 20.59
CA LYS A 83 3.71 -13.76 20.27
C LYS A 83 2.81 -13.36 21.44
N ASN A 84 1.84 -12.52 21.17
CA ASN A 84 0.93 -11.97 22.16
C ASN A 84 0.32 -13.12 22.99
N ARG A 85 0.75 -13.27 24.23
CA ARG A 85 0.35 -14.36 25.14
C ARG A 85 -1.16 -14.33 25.42
N LEU A 86 -1.79 -13.17 25.19
CA LEU A 86 -3.24 -12.98 25.24
C LEU A 86 -3.98 -13.72 24.11
N LEU A 87 -3.52 -13.64 22.87
CA LEU A 87 -4.17 -14.36 21.74
C LEU A 87 -4.12 -15.89 21.90
N ARG A 88 -3.08 -16.43 22.51
CA ARG A 88 -3.00 -17.88 22.81
C ARG A 88 -3.96 -18.29 23.93
N LYS A 89 -4.20 -17.43 24.92
CA LYS A 89 -5.20 -17.68 25.98
C LYS A 89 -6.62 -17.62 25.42
N PHE A 90 -6.91 -16.69 24.51
CA PHE A 90 -8.21 -16.61 23.83
C PHE A 90 -8.47 -17.82 22.91
N LYS A 91 -7.51 -18.23 22.09
CA LYS A 91 -7.66 -19.43 21.22
C LYS A 91 -7.80 -20.74 22.03
N LYS A 92 -7.15 -20.86 23.20
CA LYS A 92 -7.30 -22.03 24.08
C LYS A 92 -8.63 -22.04 24.82
N LYS A 93 -9.21 -20.86 25.16
CA LYS A 93 -10.53 -20.73 25.78
C LYS A 93 -11.67 -20.98 24.78
N ALA A 94 -11.52 -20.49 23.54
CA ALA A 94 -12.50 -20.68 22.46
C ALA A 94 -12.62 -22.15 22.01
N ARG A 95 -11.55 -22.96 22.11
CA ARG A 95 -11.59 -24.40 21.77
C ARG A 95 -12.25 -25.30 22.85
N LYS A 96 -12.54 -24.78 24.03
CA LYS A 96 -13.19 -25.54 25.13
C LYS A 96 -14.66 -25.22 25.32
N ILE A 97 -15.23 -24.31 24.54
CA ILE A 97 -16.65 -23.92 24.67
C ILE A 97 -17.27 -23.94 23.27
N VAL A 98 -17.61 -25.12 22.79
CA VAL A 98 -18.77 -25.36 21.91
C VAL A 98 -19.09 -26.87 22.05
N PRO A 99 -20.26 -27.18 22.64
CA PRO A 99 -21.29 -27.76 21.81
C PRO A 99 -22.62 -27.01 21.94
N VAL A 100 -23.15 -26.68 20.75
CA VAL A 100 -24.58 -26.61 20.39
C VAL A 100 -25.51 -25.67 21.19
N GLY A 101 -25.93 -24.60 20.52
CA GLY A 101 -27.28 -24.05 20.63
C GLY A 101 -27.58 -23.18 21.83
N LEU A 102 -27.25 -21.89 21.75
CA LEU A 102 -28.03 -20.88 22.48
C LEU A 102 -27.94 -19.56 21.71
N SER A 103 -29.11 -19.06 21.34
CA SER A 103 -29.39 -17.94 20.48
C SER A 103 -28.90 -16.59 21.04
N ILE A 104 -28.65 -15.66 20.13
CA ILE A 104 -28.23 -14.26 20.30
C ILE A 104 -29.03 -13.44 21.35
N ALA A 105 -30.17 -13.94 21.82
CA ALA A 105 -30.99 -13.29 22.85
C ALA A 105 -30.37 -13.25 24.26
N ALA A 106 -29.38 -14.10 24.57
CA ALA A 106 -28.78 -14.16 25.92
C ALA A 106 -27.69 -13.12 26.18
N ILE A 107 -27.14 -12.52 25.10
CA ILE A 107 -26.06 -11.50 25.22
C ILE A 107 -26.64 -10.10 25.45
N ILE A 108 -27.85 -9.83 24.98
CA ILE A 108 -28.52 -8.53 25.17
C ILE A 108 -29.03 -8.38 26.62
N LEU A 109 -29.34 -9.46 27.32
CA LEU A 109 -29.86 -9.40 28.70
C LEU A 109 -28.75 -9.13 29.74
N LEU A 110 -27.50 -9.44 29.45
CA LEU A 110 -26.37 -9.25 30.38
C LEU A 110 -25.87 -7.80 30.44
N VAL A 111 -26.08 -7.02 29.40
CA VAL A 111 -25.70 -5.60 29.34
C VAL A 111 -26.73 -4.72 30.06
N ALA A 112 -27.99 -5.11 30.08
CA ALA A 112 -29.08 -4.36 30.73
C ALA A 112 -29.06 -4.46 32.27
N LEU A 113 -28.43 -5.47 32.84
CA LEU A 113 -28.40 -5.70 34.31
C LEU A 113 -27.26 -5.00 35.07
N ILE A 114 -26.29 -4.43 34.34
CA ILE A 114 -25.18 -3.65 34.94
C ILE A 114 -25.51 -2.18 35.09
N SER A 115 -26.53 -1.68 34.39
CA SER A 115 -26.92 -0.25 34.36
C SER A 115 -27.99 0.14 35.41
N TYR A 116 -28.48 -0.79 36.26
CA TYR A 116 -29.59 -0.52 37.16
C TYR A 116 -29.24 -0.52 38.65
N ARG A 117 -27.98 -0.28 39.05
CA ARG A 117 -27.62 -0.05 40.45
C ARG A 117 -26.84 1.24 40.64
N GLY A 118 -27.55 2.36 40.81
CA GLY A 118 -26.89 3.61 41.17
C GLY A 118 -27.79 4.85 41.11
N ALA A 119 -28.99 4.77 41.68
CA ALA A 119 -29.77 5.98 41.92
C ALA A 119 -30.55 5.81 43.20
N ASN A 120 -30.05 6.42 44.26
CA ASN A 120 -30.88 7.03 45.33
C ASN A 120 -29.94 7.56 46.41
N ASN A 121 -29.82 8.86 46.48
CA ASN A 121 -29.76 9.64 47.73
C ASN A 121 -29.72 11.13 47.39
N THR A 122 -30.83 11.77 47.60
CA THR A 122 -30.93 13.23 47.79
C THR A 122 -30.63 13.60 49.23
N PRO A 123 -30.01 14.75 49.47
CA PRO A 123 -30.56 15.66 50.46
C PRO A 123 -30.68 17.12 49.96
N THR A 124 -31.67 17.73 50.52
CA THR A 124 -32.21 19.07 50.41
C THR A 124 -31.27 20.22 50.81
N GLY A 125 -31.42 21.37 50.06
CA GLY A 125 -31.46 22.70 50.66
C GLY A 125 -30.14 23.49 50.67
N GLY A 126 -30.08 24.57 49.92
CA GLY A 126 -29.09 25.63 50.08
C GLY A 126 -29.11 26.62 48.92
N SER A 127 -29.76 27.76 49.12
CA SER A 127 -29.79 28.91 48.21
C SER A 127 -28.36 29.53 48.09
N THR A 128 -27.87 29.67 46.86
CA THR A 128 -26.66 30.44 46.55
C THR A 128 -26.92 31.47 45.46
N PRO A 129 -26.23 32.63 45.44
CA PRO A 129 -26.49 33.76 44.53
C PRO A 129 -26.05 33.47 43.10
N PRO A 130 -26.48 34.26 42.11
CA PRO A 130 -26.23 33.99 40.70
C PRO A 130 -24.76 34.14 40.37
N THR A 131 -24.13 33.01 40.08
CA THR A 131 -22.78 32.97 39.54
C THR A 131 -22.83 33.42 38.08
N GLN A 132 -22.00 34.37 37.72
CA GLN A 132 -21.71 34.73 36.32
C GLN A 132 -21.37 33.47 35.54
N SER A 133 -22.12 33.19 34.49
CA SER A 133 -21.82 32.13 33.55
C SER A 133 -20.55 32.53 32.77
N THR A 134 -19.39 32.00 33.18
CA THR A 134 -18.25 31.92 32.27
C THR A 134 -18.65 30.88 31.23
N SER A 135 -19.06 31.33 30.04
CA SER A 135 -19.29 30.43 28.90
C SER A 135 -17.98 29.76 28.55
N THR A 136 -17.82 28.51 28.93
CA THR A 136 -16.73 27.67 28.43
C THR A 136 -16.89 27.57 26.93
N PRO A 137 -15.85 27.72 26.11
CA PRO A 137 -15.97 27.61 24.66
C PRO A 137 -16.58 26.26 24.31
N ALA A 138 -17.56 26.26 23.42
CA ALA A 138 -18.37 25.09 23.08
C ALA A 138 -17.55 24.00 22.38
N ALA A 139 -16.50 24.39 21.66
CA ALA A 139 -15.62 23.45 20.98
C ALA A 139 -14.18 24.00 20.81
N ILE A 140 -13.21 23.11 20.85
CA ILE A 140 -11.83 23.40 20.47
C ILE A 140 -11.46 22.41 19.36
N ILE A 141 -11.07 22.94 18.20
CA ILE A 141 -10.58 22.16 17.06
C ILE A 141 -9.11 22.51 16.92
N SER A 142 -8.25 21.50 16.99
CA SER A 142 -6.81 21.66 16.86
C SER A 142 -6.34 20.94 15.62
N LEU A 143 -5.91 21.71 14.63
CA LEU A 143 -5.18 21.19 13.48
C LEU A 143 -3.68 21.45 13.63
N PRO A 144 -2.84 20.71 12.90
CA PRO A 144 -1.44 21.12 12.71
C PRO A 144 -1.36 22.58 12.25
N ALA A 145 -0.27 23.26 12.55
CA ALA A 145 -0.06 24.62 12.10
C ALA A 145 -0.18 24.70 10.56
N PHE A 146 -0.78 25.77 10.04
CA PHE A 146 -1.13 25.96 8.62
C PHE A 146 0.05 25.86 7.65
N ASP A 147 1.29 25.85 8.14
CA ASP A 147 2.52 25.83 7.35
C ASP A 147 3.13 24.43 7.15
N GLU A 148 2.50 23.39 7.71
CA GLU A 148 3.00 22.01 7.59
C GLU A 148 1.97 21.14 6.85
N ASP A 149 2.36 20.62 5.69
CA ASP A 149 1.58 19.62 4.98
C ASP A 149 1.51 18.32 5.79
N ILE A 150 0.32 17.74 5.87
CA ILE A 150 0.07 16.53 6.63
C ILE A 150 0.66 15.32 5.89
N LEU A 151 1.62 14.67 6.50
CA LEU A 151 2.27 13.48 5.96
C LEU A 151 1.43 12.22 6.24
N LEU A 152 0.95 11.58 5.17
CA LEU A 152 0.12 10.36 5.20
C LEU A 152 0.91 9.06 5.11
N CYS A 153 2.23 9.15 5.09
CA CYS A 153 3.13 8.00 5.13
C CYS A 153 4.24 8.21 6.17
N SER A 154 5.07 7.19 6.40
CA SER A 154 6.25 7.37 7.25
C SER A 154 7.25 8.32 6.59
N GLU A 155 8.05 9.04 7.39
CA GLU A 155 9.08 9.92 6.86
C GLU A 155 10.06 9.18 5.93
N THR A 156 10.42 7.95 6.29
CA THR A 156 11.25 7.09 5.43
C THR A 156 10.58 6.74 4.10
N ALA A 157 9.26 6.50 4.09
CA ALA A 157 8.54 6.25 2.83
C ALA A 157 8.49 7.50 1.94
N LYS A 158 8.39 8.70 2.54
CA LYS A 158 8.51 9.97 1.82
C LYS A 158 9.89 10.14 1.22
N GLN A 159 10.96 9.89 1.99
CA GLN A 159 12.34 9.98 1.50
C GLN A 159 12.64 8.99 0.37
N VAL A 160 12.04 7.78 0.42
CA VAL A 160 12.12 6.82 -0.71
C VAL A 160 11.42 7.38 -1.94
N TYR A 161 10.23 7.95 -1.79
CA TYR A 161 9.50 8.57 -2.89
C TYR A 161 10.25 9.76 -3.51
N GLU A 162 10.91 10.55 -2.68
CA GLU A 162 11.74 11.70 -3.11
C GLU A 162 13.13 11.28 -3.62
N HIS A 163 13.40 9.98 -3.76
CA HIS A 163 14.69 9.39 -4.16
C HIS A 163 15.88 9.78 -3.27
N GLN A 164 15.60 10.16 -2.03
CA GLN A 164 16.63 10.50 -1.04
C GLN A 164 17.10 9.29 -0.23
N MET A 165 16.32 8.20 -0.26
CA MET A 165 16.60 6.94 0.43
C MET A 165 16.27 5.75 -0.46
N ARG A 166 17.06 4.67 -0.38
CA ARG A 166 16.71 3.42 -1.06
C ARG A 166 15.65 2.68 -0.25
N ILE A 167 14.78 1.96 -0.94
CA ILE A 167 13.69 1.23 -0.30
C ILE A 167 14.19 0.13 0.64
N GLU A 168 15.32 -0.50 0.33
CA GLU A 168 15.94 -1.54 1.15
C GLU A 168 16.33 -0.99 2.53
N ASP A 169 16.75 0.27 2.58
CA ASP A 169 17.13 0.94 3.81
C ASP A 169 15.88 1.36 4.62
N ALA A 170 14.77 1.63 3.94
CA ALA A 170 13.50 2.02 4.56
C ALA A 170 12.73 0.86 5.19
N LEU A 171 12.94 -0.39 4.75
CA LEU A 171 12.21 -1.57 5.23
C LEU A 171 12.34 -1.85 6.74
N ALA A 172 13.39 -1.34 7.37
CA ALA A 172 13.59 -1.49 8.81
C ALA A 172 12.62 -0.65 9.67
N TYR A 173 11.88 0.30 9.07
CA TYR A 173 11.14 1.34 9.80
C TYR A 173 9.62 1.09 9.87
N GLY A 174 9.14 -0.10 9.56
CA GLY A 174 7.73 -0.50 9.78
C GLY A 174 6.80 -0.20 8.61
N THR A 175 5.50 -0.02 8.91
CA THR A 175 4.51 0.25 7.86
C THR A 175 4.70 1.65 7.26
N PRO A 176 4.63 1.79 5.93
CA PRO A 176 4.71 3.10 5.28
C PRO A 176 3.46 3.96 5.51
N TYR A 177 2.31 3.37 5.78
CA TYR A 177 1.02 4.05 5.90
C TYR A 177 0.87 4.79 7.24
N ARG A 178 0.26 5.99 7.21
CA ARG A 178 -0.21 6.74 8.39
C ARG A 178 -1.59 7.33 8.13
N PRO A 179 -2.54 7.23 9.10
CA PRO A 179 -3.79 7.98 9.04
C PRO A 179 -3.54 9.46 9.36
N PHE A 180 -4.43 10.32 8.86
CA PHE A 180 -4.54 11.67 9.39
C PHE A 180 -5.33 11.64 10.71
N VAL A 181 -4.77 12.22 11.77
CA VAL A 181 -5.40 12.26 13.10
C VAL A 181 -6.04 13.64 13.32
N PHE A 182 -7.35 13.72 13.09
CA PHE A 182 -8.12 14.93 13.37
C PHE A 182 -8.37 15.05 14.88
N LYS A 183 -7.99 16.19 15.49
CA LYS A 183 -8.11 16.45 16.93
C LYS A 183 -9.23 17.42 17.21
N TYR A 184 -10.05 17.12 18.22
CA TYR A 184 -11.18 17.95 18.63
C TYR A 184 -11.46 17.82 20.13
N GLN A 185 -12.19 18.79 20.69
CA GLN A 185 -12.71 18.73 22.06
C GLN A 185 -14.06 19.44 22.12
N PHE A 186 -15.09 18.73 22.55
CA PHE A 186 -16.44 19.26 22.77
C PHE A 186 -16.84 19.09 24.23
N ASN A 187 -17.73 19.95 24.70
CA ASN A 187 -18.29 19.87 26.06
C ASN A 187 -19.47 18.91 26.09
N ASN A 188 -19.20 17.60 26.29
CA ASN A 188 -20.20 16.55 26.40
C ASN A 188 -21.19 16.45 25.21
N ALA A 189 -20.78 16.88 24.05
CA ALA A 189 -21.55 16.78 22.80
C ALA A 189 -20.82 15.90 21.80
N SER A 190 -21.56 15.22 20.94
CA SER A 190 -21.02 14.60 19.73
C SER A 190 -21.12 15.61 18.58
N GLY A 191 -20.19 15.53 17.65
CA GLY A 191 -20.18 16.36 16.45
C GLY A 191 -20.09 15.52 15.18
N VAL A 192 -20.11 16.20 14.06
CA VAL A 192 -19.93 15.63 12.72
C VAL A 192 -18.85 16.43 12.00
N LEU A 193 -17.89 15.74 11.42
CA LEU A 193 -16.90 16.31 10.51
C LEU A 193 -17.33 15.97 9.08
N LEU A 194 -17.53 16.99 8.27
CA LEU A 194 -17.64 16.89 6.81
C LEU A 194 -16.30 17.25 6.20
N LEU A 195 -15.79 16.41 5.32
CA LEU A 195 -14.49 16.57 4.66
C LEU A 195 -14.65 16.44 3.15
N SER A 196 -14.15 17.40 2.38
CA SER A 196 -14.24 17.43 0.92
C SER A 196 -12.95 17.96 0.28
N GLU A 197 -12.67 17.54 -0.95
CA GLU A 197 -11.64 18.13 -1.80
C GLU A 197 -12.10 19.46 -2.42
N SER A 198 -13.39 19.78 -2.35
CA SER A 198 -13.98 21.00 -2.88
C SER A 198 -14.28 22.03 -1.79
N SER A 199 -13.96 23.31 -2.04
CA SER A 199 -14.15 24.39 -1.06
C SER A 199 -15.62 24.68 -0.72
N ASP A 200 -16.55 24.30 -1.60
CA ASP A 200 -18.00 24.38 -1.37
C ASP A 200 -18.55 23.19 -0.59
N LEU A 201 -17.69 22.27 -0.16
CA LEU A 201 -18.03 21.02 0.53
C LEU A 201 -18.99 20.14 -0.29
N SER A 202 -18.92 20.18 -1.62
CA SER A 202 -19.64 19.25 -2.47
C SER A 202 -19.12 17.82 -2.26
N HIS A 203 -20.04 16.83 -2.24
CA HIS A 203 -19.73 15.40 -2.04
C HIS A 203 -18.80 15.10 -0.82
N PRO A 204 -19.15 15.56 0.40
CA PRO A 204 -18.29 15.40 1.55
C PRO A 204 -18.31 13.96 2.06
N ILE A 205 -17.18 13.51 2.59
CA ILE A 205 -17.11 12.33 3.44
C ILE A 205 -17.47 12.75 4.85
N GLU A 206 -18.36 11.99 5.50
CA GLU A 206 -18.85 12.29 6.84
C GLU A 206 -18.18 11.39 7.89
N TYR A 207 -17.71 12.00 8.98
CA TYR A 207 -17.14 11.30 10.13
C TYR A 207 -17.87 11.73 11.40
N THR A 208 -18.32 10.75 12.20
CA THR A 208 -18.83 11.01 13.53
C THR A 208 -17.68 11.37 14.49
N LEU A 209 -17.89 12.43 15.29
CA LEU A 209 -16.97 12.87 16.33
C LEU A 209 -17.61 12.60 17.71
N PRO A 210 -17.34 11.43 18.35
CA PRO A 210 -17.96 11.06 19.63
C PRO A 210 -17.58 12.00 20.78
N ALA A 211 -18.50 12.25 21.69
CA ALA A 211 -18.30 13.12 22.86
C ALA A 211 -17.21 12.63 23.83
N ASP A 212 -17.02 11.33 23.91
CA ASP A 212 -16.06 10.64 24.80
C ASP A 212 -14.65 10.53 24.20
N LYS A 213 -14.47 10.91 22.93
CA LYS A 213 -13.18 10.91 22.23
C LYS A 213 -12.64 12.31 22.02
N ARG A 214 -11.37 12.39 21.67
CA ARG A 214 -10.66 13.64 21.35
C ARG A 214 -9.98 13.60 19.99
N THR A 215 -10.05 12.46 19.32
CA THR A 215 -9.43 12.24 18.01
C THR A 215 -10.30 11.32 17.17
N VAL A 216 -10.26 11.52 15.85
CA VAL A 216 -10.70 10.54 14.85
C VAL A 216 -9.58 10.31 13.84
N GLU A 217 -9.36 9.08 13.48
CA GLU A 217 -8.42 8.72 12.43
C GLU A 217 -9.15 8.74 11.08
N ILE A 218 -8.59 9.49 10.14
CA ILE A 218 -9.08 9.61 8.78
C ILE A 218 -8.11 8.88 7.87
N HIS A 219 -8.64 7.86 7.21
CA HIS A 219 -7.84 6.94 6.42
C HIS A 219 -7.94 7.26 4.93
N ASN A 220 -6.90 6.88 4.18
CA ASN A 220 -6.92 6.80 2.72
C ASN A 220 -7.13 8.14 1.99
N LEU A 221 -6.81 9.26 2.61
CA LEU A 221 -6.80 10.55 1.93
C LEU A 221 -5.82 10.55 0.74
N LYS A 222 -6.09 11.39 -0.26
CA LYS A 222 -5.15 11.66 -1.36
C LYS A 222 -3.95 12.45 -0.84
N THR A 223 -2.80 12.21 -1.42
CA THR A 223 -1.56 12.96 -1.14
C THR A 223 -1.46 14.19 -2.05
N GLY A 224 -0.73 15.24 -1.62
CA GLY A 224 -0.60 16.47 -2.38
C GLY A 224 -1.92 17.19 -2.65
N THR A 225 -2.91 17.07 -1.74
CA THR A 225 -4.29 17.50 -1.96
C THR A 225 -4.74 18.45 -0.85
N THR A 226 -5.44 19.50 -1.20
CA THR A 226 -6.12 20.39 -0.25
C THR A 226 -7.47 19.81 0.13
N TYR A 227 -7.70 19.69 1.42
CA TYR A 227 -9.00 19.30 1.98
C TYR A 227 -9.64 20.44 2.72
N TYR A 228 -10.94 20.63 2.49
CA TYR A 228 -11.80 21.57 3.19
C TYR A 228 -12.69 20.81 4.16
N TYR A 229 -12.95 21.38 5.32
CA TYR A 229 -13.78 20.72 6.31
C TYR A 229 -14.79 21.66 6.95
N GLN A 230 -15.92 21.08 7.39
CA GLN A 230 -16.87 21.69 8.32
C GLN A 230 -17.04 20.73 9.50
N VAL A 231 -16.89 21.25 10.72
CA VAL A 231 -17.29 20.54 11.94
C VAL A 231 -18.60 21.16 12.42
N ARG A 232 -19.59 20.31 12.64
CA ARG A 232 -20.87 20.67 13.23
C ARG A 232 -20.98 20.05 14.62
N VAL A 233 -21.28 20.87 15.63
CA VAL A 233 -21.53 20.42 16.99
C VAL A 233 -22.61 21.31 17.61
N ASN A 234 -23.72 20.72 18.08
CA ASN A 234 -24.93 21.43 18.45
C ASN A 234 -25.40 22.36 17.30
N GLU A 235 -25.54 23.65 17.57
CA GLU A 235 -25.94 24.69 16.59
C GLU A 235 -24.73 25.42 15.98
N GLU A 236 -23.50 25.07 16.38
CA GLU A 236 -22.28 25.71 15.93
C GLU A 236 -21.64 24.97 14.74
N SER A 237 -20.99 25.73 13.86
CA SER A 237 -20.24 25.24 12.72
C SER A 237 -18.86 25.89 12.65
N PHE A 238 -17.84 25.07 12.44
CA PHE A 238 -16.43 25.48 12.31
C PHE A 238 -15.90 25.03 10.95
N PHE A 239 -15.23 25.91 10.24
CA PHE A 239 -14.72 25.67 8.90
C PHE A 239 -13.20 25.81 8.88
N GLY A 240 -12.55 25.08 7.98
CA GLY A 240 -11.13 25.22 7.74
C GLY A 240 -10.67 24.35 6.57
N SER A 241 -9.38 24.35 6.36
CA SER A 241 -8.73 23.52 5.34
C SER A 241 -7.35 23.08 5.83
N PHE A 242 -6.82 22.05 5.18
CA PHE A 242 -5.45 21.59 5.36
C PHE A 242 -4.94 20.97 4.06
N ASN A 243 -3.61 20.88 3.92
CA ASN A 243 -2.98 20.21 2.81
C ASN A 243 -2.38 18.89 3.28
N THR A 244 -2.33 17.92 2.37
CA THR A 244 -1.57 16.70 2.56
C THR A 244 -0.25 16.78 1.80
N ALA A 245 0.83 16.28 2.38
CA ALA A 245 2.13 16.25 1.74
C ALA A 245 2.10 15.36 0.49
N LEU A 246 2.81 15.78 -0.56
CA LEU A 246 3.01 14.93 -1.73
C LEU A 246 3.90 13.74 -1.36
N SER A 247 3.39 12.54 -1.63
CA SER A 247 4.09 11.27 -1.38
C SER A 247 3.38 10.14 -2.12
N ASN A 248 3.91 8.92 -2.03
CA ASN A 248 3.15 7.72 -2.42
C ASN A 248 1.85 7.64 -1.62
N ARG A 249 0.79 7.27 -2.28
CA ARG A 249 -0.50 7.01 -1.62
C ARG A 249 -0.63 5.52 -1.29
N PHE A 250 -0.23 5.15 -0.08
CA PHE A 250 -0.53 3.84 0.49
C PHE A 250 -1.96 3.79 0.98
N ILE A 251 -2.64 2.67 0.74
CA ILE A 251 -4.03 2.48 1.10
C ILE A 251 -4.11 1.47 2.25
N ASN A 252 -4.82 1.83 3.32
CA ASN A 252 -5.05 0.94 4.45
C ASN A 252 -6.39 0.23 4.30
N LEU A 253 -6.34 -1.04 3.93
CA LEU A 253 -7.50 -1.93 3.83
C LEU A 253 -7.20 -3.19 4.66
N PRO A 254 -7.65 -3.27 5.93
CA PRO A 254 -7.40 -4.42 6.79
C PRO A 254 -7.78 -5.75 6.15
N GLY A 255 -6.84 -6.71 6.15
CA GLY A 255 -6.98 -8.01 5.51
C GLY A 255 -6.49 -8.06 4.06
N ILE A 256 -6.09 -6.92 3.49
CA ILE A 256 -5.46 -6.82 2.18
C ILE A 256 -4.12 -6.13 2.37
N VAL A 257 -3.11 -6.55 1.63
CA VAL A 257 -1.77 -5.97 1.71
C VAL A 257 -1.28 -5.52 0.34
N ASN A 258 -0.13 -4.88 0.30
CA ASN A 258 0.47 -4.36 -0.93
C ASN A 258 -0.44 -3.38 -1.67
N THR A 259 -1.33 -2.72 -0.92
CA THR A 259 -2.39 -1.86 -1.48
C THR A 259 -1.90 -0.43 -1.59
N ARG A 260 -1.96 0.12 -2.79
CA ARG A 260 -1.59 1.50 -3.08
C ARG A 260 -2.22 2.01 -4.37
N ASP A 261 -2.29 3.32 -4.48
CA ASP A 261 -2.70 4.03 -5.69
C ASP A 261 -1.53 4.10 -6.67
N ILE A 262 -1.79 3.94 -7.95
CA ILE A 262 -0.80 4.19 -8.99
C ILE A 262 -0.75 5.68 -9.38
N GLY A 263 -1.66 6.49 -8.88
CA GLY A 263 -1.72 7.94 -9.07
C GLY A 263 -0.74 8.71 -8.18
N GLY A 264 -0.65 10.02 -8.41
CA GLY A 264 0.24 10.93 -7.68
C GLY A 264 1.66 11.02 -8.24
N TYR A 265 2.04 10.17 -9.18
CA TYR A 265 3.32 10.28 -9.89
C TYR A 265 3.30 11.40 -10.92
N ARG A 266 4.46 12.02 -11.11
CA ARG A 266 4.66 13.01 -12.19
C ARG A 266 5.12 12.31 -13.46
N THR A 267 4.63 12.80 -14.58
CA THR A 267 5.11 12.39 -15.91
C THR A 267 6.37 13.17 -16.29
N ILE A 268 7.15 12.64 -17.23
CA ILE A 268 8.36 13.31 -17.74
C ILE A 268 8.04 14.69 -18.36
N ASP A 269 6.85 14.83 -18.95
CA ASP A 269 6.34 16.06 -19.57
C ASP A 269 5.56 16.97 -18.59
N GLY A 270 5.62 16.70 -17.29
CA GLY A 270 5.15 17.58 -16.23
C GLY A 270 3.68 17.48 -15.85
N LYS A 271 2.94 16.48 -16.37
CA LYS A 271 1.57 16.16 -15.92
C LYS A 271 1.61 15.39 -14.60
N VAL A 272 0.46 15.19 -13.99
CA VAL A 272 0.29 14.32 -12.80
C VAL A 272 -0.68 13.19 -13.16
N ILE A 273 -0.42 12.01 -12.63
CA ILE A 273 -1.33 10.87 -12.73
C ILE A 273 -2.43 11.05 -11.66
N LYS A 274 -3.69 11.09 -12.09
CA LYS A 274 -4.85 11.21 -11.21
C LYS A 274 -4.89 10.10 -10.16
N GLN A 275 -5.16 10.46 -8.91
CA GLN A 275 -5.32 9.52 -7.81
C GLN A 275 -6.76 9.00 -7.72
N GLY A 276 -6.92 7.78 -7.20
CA GLY A 276 -8.22 7.18 -6.94
C GLY A 276 -8.83 6.42 -8.12
N LEU A 277 -8.17 6.41 -9.28
CA LEU A 277 -8.67 5.71 -10.46
C LEU A 277 -8.28 4.23 -10.47
N LEU A 278 -7.04 3.91 -10.17
CA LEU A 278 -6.57 2.53 -10.12
C LEU A 278 -5.81 2.27 -8.82
N ILE A 279 -6.40 1.42 -7.99
CA ILE A 279 -5.79 0.91 -6.77
C ILE A 279 -5.33 -0.51 -7.04
N ARG A 280 -4.09 -0.83 -6.70
CA ARG A 280 -3.56 -2.19 -6.81
C ARG A 280 -3.40 -2.85 -5.45
N GLY A 281 -3.45 -4.17 -5.41
CA GLY A 281 -3.25 -4.92 -4.16
C GLY A 281 -3.20 -6.43 -4.36
N THR A 282 -3.41 -7.19 -3.25
CA THR A 282 -3.50 -8.66 -3.25
C THR A 282 -4.89 -9.16 -3.63
N GLU A 283 -5.03 -10.49 -3.79
CA GLU A 283 -6.33 -11.15 -3.97
C GLU A 283 -7.31 -10.80 -2.84
N LEU A 284 -8.60 -10.90 -3.14
CA LEU A 284 -9.68 -10.50 -2.24
C LEU A 284 -10.43 -11.68 -1.59
N ASP A 285 -10.14 -12.89 -1.99
CA ASP A 285 -10.95 -14.07 -1.67
C ASP A 285 -10.23 -15.10 -0.78
N GLY A 286 -8.92 -14.91 -0.56
CA GLY A 286 -8.10 -15.80 0.25
C GLY A 286 -7.95 -17.21 -0.32
N LEU A 287 -8.22 -17.40 -1.62
CA LEU A 287 -8.17 -18.72 -2.27
C LEU A 287 -6.77 -19.30 -2.32
N VAL A 288 -5.76 -18.47 -2.54
CA VAL A 288 -4.36 -18.90 -2.57
C VAL A 288 -3.69 -18.62 -1.23
N ASN A 289 -3.93 -17.45 -0.64
CA ASN A 289 -3.45 -17.10 0.69
C ASN A 289 -4.61 -16.69 1.60
N SER A 290 -5.01 -17.59 2.50
CA SER A 290 -6.13 -17.38 3.43
C SER A 290 -5.97 -16.17 4.36
N GLU A 291 -4.79 -15.54 4.42
CA GLU A 291 -4.57 -14.28 5.14
C GLU A 291 -5.02 -13.06 4.34
N TYR A 292 -5.21 -13.19 3.01
CA TYR A 292 -5.64 -12.13 2.11
C TYR A 292 -7.16 -12.15 1.95
N PHE A 293 -7.82 -11.71 2.98
CA PHE A 293 -9.27 -11.65 3.00
C PHE A 293 -9.70 -10.30 3.61
N PRO A 294 -10.42 -9.45 2.84
CA PRO A 294 -10.81 -8.13 3.31
C PRO A 294 -11.74 -8.23 4.52
N SER A 295 -11.52 -7.35 5.49
CA SER A 295 -12.49 -7.16 6.58
C SER A 295 -13.80 -6.56 6.03
N ALA A 296 -14.89 -6.67 6.80
CA ALA A 296 -16.16 -6.01 6.43
C ALA A 296 -15.98 -4.49 6.28
N GLU A 297 -15.12 -3.87 7.10
CA GLU A 297 -14.79 -2.46 7.00
C GLU A 297 -14.04 -2.14 5.70
N SER A 298 -13.10 -3.01 5.31
CA SER A 298 -12.37 -2.84 4.04
C SER A 298 -13.30 -2.94 2.83
N ILE A 299 -14.23 -3.89 2.84
CA ILE A 299 -15.25 -4.03 1.77
C ILE A 299 -16.10 -2.77 1.71
N ARG A 300 -16.56 -2.25 2.86
CA ARG A 300 -17.34 -1.01 2.91
C ARG A 300 -16.56 0.18 2.34
N GLN A 301 -15.29 0.34 2.71
CA GLN A 301 -14.43 1.39 2.17
C GLN A 301 -14.22 1.24 0.65
N MET A 302 -14.03 0.03 0.16
CA MET A 302 -13.90 -0.24 -1.27
C MET A 302 -15.16 0.14 -2.07
N GLN A 303 -16.33 -0.09 -1.49
CA GLN A 303 -17.62 0.24 -2.10
C GLN A 303 -17.98 1.72 -1.97
N GLU A 304 -17.86 2.31 -0.77
CA GLU A 304 -18.39 3.64 -0.47
C GLU A 304 -17.35 4.75 -0.72
N THR A 305 -16.08 4.51 -0.35
CA THR A 305 -15.03 5.54 -0.44
C THR A 305 -14.33 5.52 -1.80
N PHE A 306 -13.97 4.32 -2.29
CA PHE A 306 -13.33 4.18 -3.59
C PHE A 306 -14.34 4.03 -4.73
N GLY A 307 -15.51 3.45 -4.46
CA GLY A 307 -16.57 3.28 -5.44
C GLY A 307 -16.17 2.43 -6.64
N PHE A 308 -15.37 1.36 -6.41
CA PHE A 308 -14.89 0.52 -7.49
C PHE A 308 -16.04 -0.02 -8.34
N VAL A 309 -15.88 0.04 -9.66
CA VAL A 309 -16.83 -0.48 -10.64
C VAL A 309 -16.28 -1.70 -11.40
N PHE A 310 -14.97 -1.92 -11.34
CA PHE A 310 -14.29 -3.00 -12.03
C PHE A 310 -13.24 -3.67 -11.16
N ASP A 311 -13.28 -5.00 -11.12
CA ASP A 311 -12.31 -5.88 -10.45
C ASP A 311 -11.50 -6.60 -11.54
N MET A 312 -10.28 -6.12 -11.78
CA MET A 312 -9.36 -6.67 -12.76
C MET A 312 -8.47 -7.73 -12.09
N ASP A 313 -8.86 -8.98 -12.22
CA ASP A 313 -8.15 -10.12 -11.64
C ASP A 313 -7.18 -10.74 -12.64
N LEU A 314 -5.90 -10.59 -12.40
CA LEU A 314 -4.83 -11.09 -13.26
C LEU A 314 -4.51 -12.58 -13.04
N ARG A 315 -5.30 -13.28 -12.25
CA ARG A 315 -5.13 -14.70 -11.99
C ARG A 315 -5.76 -15.55 -13.09
N PHE A 316 -5.34 -16.80 -13.14
CA PHE A 316 -5.92 -17.79 -14.04
C PHE A 316 -7.40 -18.06 -13.70
N PRO A 317 -8.32 -18.06 -14.69
CA PRO A 317 -9.76 -18.24 -14.44
C PRO A 317 -10.13 -19.54 -13.71
N GLY A 318 -9.34 -20.60 -13.91
CA GLY A 318 -9.55 -21.90 -13.27
C GLY A 318 -9.20 -21.96 -11.78
N ILE A 319 -8.73 -20.86 -11.17
CA ILE A 319 -8.45 -20.79 -9.73
C ILE A 319 -9.73 -20.86 -8.89
N VAL A 320 -10.87 -20.51 -9.51
CA VAL A 320 -12.19 -20.55 -8.89
C VAL A 320 -13.01 -21.67 -9.50
N HIS A 321 -13.63 -22.50 -8.66
CA HIS A 321 -14.61 -23.49 -9.09
C HIS A 321 -16.02 -22.90 -8.99
N GLY A 322 -16.67 -22.73 -10.14
CA GLY A 322 -18.05 -22.20 -10.21
C GLY A 322 -18.11 -20.72 -10.60
N THR A 323 -19.25 -20.09 -10.33
CA THR A 323 -19.46 -18.67 -10.62
C THR A 323 -18.76 -17.82 -9.56
N TYR A 324 -17.86 -16.96 -9.99
CA TYR A 324 -17.21 -15.98 -9.11
C TYR A 324 -18.02 -14.68 -9.08
N VAL A 325 -18.18 -14.14 -7.89
CA VAL A 325 -18.70 -12.79 -7.66
C VAL A 325 -17.60 -12.01 -6.94
N SER A 326 -17.29 -10.82 -7.45
CA SER A 326 -16.28 -9.97 -6.82
C SER A 326 -16.64 -9.65 -5.37
N ARG A 327 -15.66 -9.70 -4.47
CA ARG A 327 -15.82 -9.26 -3.09
C ARG A 327 -16.09 -7.76 -2.98
N LEU A 328 -15.84 -7.00 -4.04
CA LEU A 328 -16.13 -5.57 -4.11
C LEU A 328 -17.63 -5.26 -4.18
N GLY A 329 -18.46 -6.24 -4.53
CA GLY A 329 -19.92 -6.12 -4.56
C GLY A 329 -20.55 -6.69 -5.84
N GLU A 330 -21.84 -6.98 -5.77
CA GLU A 330 -22.60 -7.58 -6.88
C GLU A 330 -22.69 -6.67 -8.12
N ASN A 331 -22.58 -5.35 -7.92
CA ASN A 331 -22.61 -4.36 -9.00
C ASN A 331 -21.24 -4.09 -9.60
N VAL A 332 -20.17 -4.73 -9.11
CA VAL A 332 -18.81 -4.57 -9.62
C VAL A 332 -18.56 -5.60 -10.70
N SER A 333 -18.27 -5.14 -11.90
CA SER A 333 -17.87 -6.02 -13.00
C SER A 333 -16.54 -6.69 -12.65
N HIS A 334 -16.44 -8.00 -12.91
CA HIS A 334 -15.22 -8.78 -12.63
C HIS A 334 -14.77 -9.52 -13.88
N LYS A 335 -13.44 -9.57 -14.10
CA LYS A 335 -12.87 -10.33 -15.20
C LYS A 335 -11.51 -10.92 -14.85
N PHE A 336 -11.34 -12.22 -15.10
CA PHE A 336 -10.07 -12.94 -15.00
C PHE A 336 -9.28 -12.83 -16.31
N TYR A 337 -7.93 -12.79 -16.16
CA TYR A 337 -7.03 -12.63 -17.30
C TYR A 337 -5.91 -13.65 -17.21
N ASP A 338 -5.73 -14.66 -17.10
CA ASP A 338 -4.47 -15.44 -17.11
C ASP A 338 -3.25 -14.62 -17.59
N SER A 339 -2.96 -13.55 -16.81
CA SER A 339 -2.03 -12.49 -17.20
C SER A 339 -0.58 -12.96 -17.26
N PRO A 340 0.19 -12.54 -18.28
CA PRO A 340 1.64 -12.73 -18.29
C PRO A 340 2.32 -11.94 -17.17
N GLN A 341 3.51 -12.42 -16.78
CA GLN A 341 4.43 -11.68 -15.90
C GLN A 341 5.82 -11.60 -16.54
N TYR A 342 6.49 -10.46 -16.33
CA TYR A 342 7.87 -10.22 -16.77
C TYR A 342 8.08 -10.56 -18.26
N GLY A 343 9.05 -11.40 -18.59
CA GLY A 343 9.37 -11.80 -19.97
C GLY A 343 8.27 -12.55 -20.71
N GLN A 344 7.26 -13.06 -20.01
CA GLN A 344 6.11 -13.72 -20.64
C GLN A 344 5.27 -12.78 -21.52
N ILE A 345 5.36 -11.46 -21.29
CA ILE A 345 4.64 -10.47 -22.12
C ILE A 345 5.02 -10.53 -23.59
N PHE A 346 6.21 -11.06 -23.93
CA PHE A 346 6.69 -11.22 -25.29
C PHE A 346 6.22 -12.53 -25.96
N SER A 347 5.46 -13.37 -25.24
CA SER A 347 4.90 -14.61 -25.81
C SER A 347 3.71 -14.31 -26.70
N GLN A 348 3.76 -14.74 -27.96
CA GLN A 348 2.63 -14.59 -28.90
C GLN A 348 1.35 -15.25 -28.40
N SER A 349 1.44 -16.36 -27.65
CA SER A 349 0.25 -17.02 -27.09
C SER A 349 -0.46 -16.22 -26.02
N LEU A 350 0.23 -15.27 -25.36
CA LEU A 350 -0.33 -14.39 -24.33
C LEU A 350 -0.65 -12.97 -24.83
N ALA A 351 -0.31 -12.66 -26.09
CA ALA A 351 -0.64 -11.37 -26.70
C ALA A 351 -2.15 -11.05 -26.66
N PRO A 352 -3.08 -11.98 -26.96
CA PRO A 352 -4.52 -11.70 -26.85
C PRO A 352 -4.98 -11.34 -25.42
N THR A 353 -4.36 -11.96 -24.40
CA THR A 353 -4.66 -11.62 -22.99
C THR A 353 -4.17 -10.22 -22.66
N LEU A 354 -2.94 -9.89 -23.06
CA LEU A 354 -2.38 -8.55 -22.82
C LEU A 354 -3.17 -7.48 -23.58
N HIS A 355 -3.58 -7.77 -24.81
CA HIS A 355 -4.48 -6.91 -25.61
C HIS A 355 -5.78 -6.62 -24.82
N ALA A 356 -6.48 -7.66 -24.36
CA ALA A 356 -7.72 -7.50 -23.60
C ALA A 356 -7.55 -6.69 -22.30
N ILE A 357 -6.42 -6.86 -21.59
CA ILE A 357 -6.10 -6.06 -20.40
C ILE A 357 -6.00 -4.57 -20.76
N PHE A 358 -5.26 -4.24 -21.81
CA PHE A 358 -5.03 -2.84 -22.21
C PHE A 358 -6.28 -2.22 -22.84
N GLN A 359 -7.13 -2.98 -23.51
CA GLN A 359 -8.46 -2.49 -23.94
C GLN A 359 -9.34 -2.12 -22.74
N ASP A 360 -9.40 -2.95 -21.70
CA ASP A 360 -10.16 -2.62 -20.49
C ASP A 360 -9.51 -1.44 -19.71
N LEU A 361 -8.18 -1.26 -19.77
CA LEU A 361 -7.51 -0.07 -19.25
C LEU A 361 -7.80 1.21 -20.05
N ALA A 362 -8.17 1.09 -21.33
CA ALA A 362 -8.56 2.21 -22.18
C ALA A 362 -10.04 2.61 -22.07
N ASP A 363 -10.84 1.80 -21.36
CA ASP A 363 -12.28 2.03 -21.21
C ASP A 363 -12.57 2.90 -19.96
N PRO A 364 -13.01 4.16 -20.13
CA PRO A 364 -13.32 5.05 -19.01
C PRO A 364 -14.45 4.53 -18.11
N ALA A 365 -15.33 3.66 -18.61
CA ALA A 365 -16.42 3.08 -17.81
C ALA A 365 -15.94 2.02 -16.78
N LYS A 366 -14.66 1.63 -16.83
CA LYS A 366 -14.05 0.66 -15.91
C LYS A 366 -13.45 1.32 -14.65
N TYR A 367 -13.57 2.61 -14.48
CA TYR A 367 -12.96 3.34 -13.36
C TYR A 367 -13.99 3.89 -12.38
N PRO A 368 -13.67 3.90 -11.08
CA PRO A 368 -12.43 3.40 -10.44
C PRO A 368 -12.34 1.88 -10.49
N MET A 369 -11.09 1.34 -10.60
CA MET A 369 -10.86 -0.10 -10.64
C MET A 369 -9.89 -0.59 -9.56
N TYR A 370 -10.07 -1.85 -9.17
CA TYR A 370 -9.11 -2.58 -8.34
C TYR A 370 -8.37 -3.60 -9.20
N LEU A 371 -7.04 -3.52 -9.22
CA LEU A 371 -6.17 -4.38 -10.02
C LEU A 371 -5.36 -5.30 -9.11
N HIS A 372 -5.48 -6.60 -9.30
CA HIS A 372 -4.78 -7.53 -8.45
C HIS A 372 -4.36 -8.85 -9.14
N CYS A 373 -3.44 -9.54 -8.51
CA CYS A 373 -3.20 -10.97 -8.68
C CYS A 373 -3.26 -11.62 -7.29
N THR A 374 -2.54 -12.69 -7.02
CA THR A 374 -2.49 -13.29 -5.68
C THR A 374 -1.79 -12.38 -4.68
N TRP A 375 -0.56 -11.95 -4.98
CA TRP A 375 0.30 -11.16 -4.08
C TRP A 375 0.37 -9.68 -4.46
N GLY A 376 -0.28 -9.31 -5.55
CA GLY A 376 -0.17 -7.94 -6.09
C GLY A 376 1.25 -7.59 -6.51
N MET A 377 2.13 -8.55 -6.74
CA MET A 377 3.57 -8.36 -7.00
C MET A 377 3.91 -8.53 -8.47
N ASP A 378 3.91 -9.77 -8.98
CA ASP A 378 4.51 -10.10 -10.28
C ASP A 378 3.65 -9.69 -11.47
N ARG A 379 2.47 -10.32 -11.65
CA ARG A 379 1.53 -10.00 -12.74
C ARG A 379 1.03 -8.57 -12.64
N THR A 380 0.60 -8.17 -11.45
CA THR A 380 0.17 -6.80 -11.15
C THR A 380 1.28 -5.79 -11.39
N GLY A 381 2.49 -6.07 -10.91
CA GLY A 381 3.66 -5.21 -11.13
C GLY A 381 4.03 -5.07 -12.60
N THR A 382 3.92 -6.16 -13.37
CA THR A 382 4.18 -6.14 -14.83
C THR A 382 3.19 -5.24 -15.57
N ILE A 383 1.90 -5.38 -15.29
CA ILE A 383 0.85 -4.57 -15.94
C ILE A 383 0.98 -3.09 -15.54
N VAL A 384 1.20 -2.80 -14.25
CA VAL A 384 1.39 -1.42 -13.77
C VAL A 384 2.63 -0.79 -14.39
N PHE A 385 3.74 -1.54 -14.51
CA PHE A 385 4.97 -1.05 -15.16
C PHE A 385 4.73 -0.64 -16.61
N LEU A 386 4.02 -1.47 -17.39
CA LEU A 386 3.67 -1.13 -18.77
C LEU A 386 2.70 0.07 -18.83
N LEU A 387 1.70 0.10 -17.96
CA LEU A 387 0.75 1.21 -17.88
C LEU A 387 1.45 2.53 -17.53
N GLN A 388 2.33 2.55 -16.56
CA GLN A 388 3.12 3.73 -16.22
C GLN A 388 4.02 4.19 -17.38
N GLY A 389 4.55 3.26 -18.18
CA GLY A 389 5.24 3.59 -19.41
C GLY A 389 4.35 4.31 -20.44
N VAL A 390 3.13 3.81 -20.66
CA VAL A 390 2.12 4.48 -21.50
C VAL A 390 1.81 5.89 -20.98
N LEU A 391 1.75 6.04 -19.65
CA LEU A 391 1.47 7.31 -18.98
C LEU A 391 2.67 8.26 -18.91
N ASN A 392 3.81 7.91 -19.51
CA ASN A 392 5.03 8.72 -19.53
C ASN A 392 5.63 9.01 -18.15
N VAL A 393 5.50 8.08 -17.20
CA VAL A 393 6.17 8.13 -15.89
C VAL A 393 7.65 7.83 -16.04
N SER A 394 8.53 8.44 -15.24
CA SER A 394 9.97 8.21 -15.32
C SER A 394 10.32 6.74 -15.06
N LYS A 395 11.42 6.25 -15.65
CA LYS A 395 11.90 4.88 -15.40
C LYS A 395 12.17 4.65 -13.92
N GLU A 396 12.73 5.63 -13.24
CA GLU A 396 13.06 5.62 -11.82
C GLU A 396 11.80 5.44 -10.97
N ASP A 397 10.74 6.19 -11.27
CA ASP A 397 9.45 6.09 -10.57
C ASP A 397 8.71 4.78 -10.88
N MET A 398 8.79 4.28 -12.11
CA MET A 398 8.24 2.97 -12.50
C MET A 398 8.91 1.83 -11.70
N ILE A 399 10.24 1.87 -11.55
CA ILE A 399 10.99 0.91 -10.73
C ILE A 399 10.63 1.09 -9.26
N LEU A 400 10.56 2.34 -8.77
CA LEU A 400 10.18 2.65 -7.40
C LEU A 400 8.78 2.10 -7.08
N GLU A 401 7.80 2.30 -7.95
CA GLU A 401 6.44 1.78 -7.76
C GLU A 401 6.45 0.27 -7.57
N TYR A 402 7.13 -0.47 -8.42
CA TYR A 402 7.27 -1.93 -8.31
C TYR A 402 7.95 -2.34 -6.99
N MET A 403 9.07 -1.68 -6.66
CA MET A 403 9.88 -2.00 -5.48
C MET A 403 9.18 -1.71 -4.15
N GLN A 404 8.16 -0.84 -4.11
CA GLN A 404 7.36 -0.60 -2.90
C GLN A 404 6.62 -1.85 -2.40
N THR A 405 6.47 -2.86 -3.24
CA THR A 405 6.01 -4.20 -2.83
C THR A 405 6.87 -4.76 -1.68
N ALA A 406 8.13 -4.36 -1.57
CA ALA A 406 9.03 -4.79 -0.50
C ALA A 406 8.58 -4.37 0.91
N TYR A 407 7.78 -3.32 1.06
CA TYR A 407 7.20 -2.95 2.36
C TYR A 407 6.28 -4.03 2.94
N GLN A 408 5.61 -4.80 2.08
CA GLN A 408 4.70 -5.87 2.50
C GLN A 408 5.32 -7.26 2.32
N HIS A 409 6.19 -7.42 1.32
CA HIS A 409 6.85 -8.67 0.96
C HIS A 409 8.37 -8.51 0.97
N PRO A 410 8.98 -8.19 2.14
CA PRO A 410 10.42 -7.93 2.22
C PRO A 410 11.23 -9.16 1.82
N GLY A 411 12.21 -8.97 0.93
CA GLY A 411 13.09 -10.03 0.43
C GLY A 411 12.48 -10.93 -0.65
N LEU A 412 11.26 -10.62 -1.14
CA LEU A 412 10.64 -11.35 -2.26
C LEU A 412 10.66 -10.57 -3.56
N VAL A 413 10.65 -9.22 -3.48
CA VAL A 413 10.69 -8.37 -4.67
C VAL A 413 12.13 -8.11 -5.10
N ASP A 414 12.38 -8.20 -6.40
CA ASP A 414 13.68 -7.95 -7.02
C ASP A 414 13.51 -7.08 -8.28
N SER A 415 14.18 -5.94 -8.32
CA SER A 415 14.15 -5.05 -9.48
C SER A 415 14.70 -5.68 -10.77
N HIS A 416 15.56 -6.70 -10.67
CA HIS A 416 16.06 -7.43 -11.85
C HIS A 416 14.95 -8.14 -12.65
N ASN A 417 13.81 -8.41 -12.02
CA ASN A 417 12.64 -8.88 -12.74
C ASN A 417 12.16 -7.87 -13.79
N LEU A 418 12.31 -6.58 -13.53
CA LEU A 418 12.00 -5.51 -14.49
C LEU A 418 13.05 -5.43 -15.61
N ASP A 419 14.30 -5.78 -15.35
CA ASP A 419 15.35 -5.81 -16.37
C ASP A 419 15.01 -6.79 -17.49
N ILE A 420 14.28 -7.87 -17.18
CA ILE A 420 13.78 -8.81 -18.20
C ILE A 420 12.82 -8.10 -19.16
N ILE A 421 11.93 -7.27 -18.63
CA ILE A 421 11.01 -6.47 -19.45
C ILE A 421 11.79 -5.42 -20.26
N ILE A 422 12.63 -4.63 -19.57
CA ILE A 422 13.40 -3.54 -20.17
C ILE A 422 14.29 -4.05 -21.33
N ASN A 423 15.00 -5.15 -21.08
CA ASN A 423 15.86 -5.76 -22.10
C ASN A 423 15.05 -6.34 -23.27
N GLY A 424 13.91 -6.98 -22.99
CA GLY A 424 13.00 -7.51 -24.01
C GLY A 424 12.37 -6.42 -24.88
N LEU A 425 12.24 -5.19 -24.36
CA LEU A 425 11.76 -4.02 -25.11
C LEU A 425 12.84 -3.39 -26.02
N ALA A 426 14.09 -3.79 -25.90
CA ALA A 426 15.19 -3.20 -26.69
C ALA A 426 14.96 -3.21 -28.22
N PRO A 427 14.36 -4.26 -28.84
CA PRO A 427 14.12 -4.29 -30.29
C PRO A 427 13.03 -3.33 -30.79
N TYR A 428 12.16 -2.81 -29.90
CA TYR A 428 11.04 -1.97 -30.30
C TYR A 428 11.50 -0.52 -30.54
N GLU A 429 10.81 0.18 -31.44
CA GLU A 429 11.13 1.54 -31.82
C GLU A 429 10.93 2.52 -30.66
N GLY A 430 11.77 3.54 -30.60
CA GLY A 430 11.74 4.60 -29.60
C GLY A 430 13.11 4.90 -28.99
N ASN A 431 13.29 6.14 -28.54
CA ASN A 431 14.51 6.63 -27.88
C ASN A 431 14.45 6.46 -26.35
N THR A 432 13.23 6.36 -25.79
CA THR A 432 12.97 6.21 -24.37
C THR A 432 12.31 4.87 -24.08
N LEU A 433 12.34 4.44 -22.82
CA LEU A 433 11.66 3.24 -22.39
C LEU A 433 10.14 3.34 -22.63
N GLN A 434 9.56 4.52 -22.40
CA GLN A 434 8.14 4.80 -22.57
C GLN A 434 7.72 4.66 -24.04
N GLU A 435 8.50 5.23 -24.97
CA GLU A 435 8.27 5.07 -26.41
C GLU A 435 8.35 3.61 -26.85
N LYS A 436 9.33 2.86 -26.33
CA LYS A 436 9.48 1.41 -26.60
C LYS A 436 8.31 0.59 -26.06
N ILE A 437 7.76 0.94 -24.89
CA ILE A 437 6.56 0.32 -24.35
C ILE A 437 5.37 0.58 -25.25
N VAL A 438 5.16 1.82 -25.68
CA VAL A 438 4.08 2.17 -26.62
C VAL A 438 4.26 1.42 -27.93
N SER A 439 5.47 1.44 -28.52
CA SER A 439 5.77 0.70 -29.75
C SER A 439 5.50 -0.81 -29.61
N PHE A 440 5.89 -1.44 -28.50
CA PHE A 440 5.58 -2.84 -28.20
C PHE A 440 4.07 -3.08 -28.17
N LEU A 441 3.33 -2.26 -27.41
CA LEU A 441 1.88 -2.43 -27.25
C LEU A 441 1.14 -2.24 -28.58
N THR A 442 1.56 -1.28 -29.41
CA THR A 442 0.91 -1.03 -30.71
C THR A 442 1.29 -2.05 -31.76
N THR A 443 2.58 -2.41 -31.89
CA THR A 443 3.04 -3.26 -33.01
C THR A 443 2.95 -4.76 -32.71
N ALA A 444 3.19 -5.19 -31.48
CA ALA A 444 3.20 -6.60 -31.12
C ALA A 444 1.90 -7.08 -30.47
N ILE A 445 1.22 -6.19 -29.72
CA ILE A 445 0.00 -6.54 -28.97
C ILE A 445 -1.24 -6.06 -29.73
N GLY A 446 -1.13 -5.05 -30.61
CA GLY A 446 -2.21 -4.52 -31.42
C GLY A 446 -3.12 -3.54 -30.70
N ILE A 447 -2.62 -2.87 -29.66
CA ILE A 447 -3.31 -1.73 -29.02
C ILE A 447 -3.28 -0.55 -29.98
N THR A 448 -4.41 0.13 -30.17
CA THR A 448 -4.50 1.25 -31.09
C THR A 448 -3.93 2.54 -30.46
N GLU A 449 -3.58 3.52 -31.32
CA GLU A 449 -3.20 4.86 -30.84
C GLU A 449 -4.36 5.54 -30.11
N GLU A 450 -5.61 5.21 -30.47
CA GLU A 450 -6.82 5.68 -29.78
C GLU A 450 -6.92 5.11 -28.37
N ASP A 451 -6.61 3.83 -28.19
CA ASP A 451 -6.55 3.22 -26.84
C ASP A 451 -5.47 3.88 -25.98
N ILE A 452 -4.28 4.12 -26.54
CA ILE A 452 -3.19 4.82 -25.86
C ILE A 452 -3.63 6.24 -25.46
N ALA A 453 -4.28 6.97 -26.39
CA ALA A 453 -4.78 8.31 -26.12
C ALA A 453 -5.89 8.30 -25.06
N SER A 454 -6.78 7.31 -25.08
CA SER A 454 -7.84 7.14 -24.07
C SER A 454 -7.25 6.88 -22.67
N ILE A 455 -6.29 5.96 -22.54
CA ILE A 455 -5.58 5.73 -21.26
C ILE A 455 -4.99 7.04 -20.74
N ARG A 456 -4.30 7.80 -21.58
CA ARG A 456 -3.71 9.09 -21.19
C ARG A 456 -4.76 10.11 -20.78
N ALA A 457 -5.86 10.22 -21.50
CA ALA A 457 -6.96 11.14 -21.16
C ALA A 457 -7.66 10.76 -19.82
N ILE A 458 -7.78 9.48 -19.52
CA ILE A 458 -8.33 9.02 -18.25
C ILE A 458 -7.42 9.45 -17.08
N PHE A 459 -6.13 9.23 -17.20
CA PHE A 459 -5.20 9.34 -16.07
C PHE A 459 -4.48 10.67 -15.95
N TRP A 460 -4.30 11.42 -17.03
CA TRP A 460 -3.52 12.67 -16.96
C TRP A 460 -4.33 13.82 -16.39
N GLU A 461 -3.69 14.60 -15.55
CA GLU A 461 -4.17 15.86 -15.00
C GLU A 461 -3.09 16.92 -15.19
N ASP A 462 -3.50 18.13 -15.63
CA ASP A 462 -2.60 19.26 -15.70
C ASP A 462 -2.30 19.78 -14.29
N LEU A 463 -1.07 20.18 -14.02
CA LEU A 463 -0.74 20.88 -12.79
C LEU A 463 -1.37 22.28 -12.85
N ASN A 464 -2.32 22.52 -11.94
CA ASN A 464 -2.91 23.85 -11.71
C ASN A 464 -1.94 24.75 -10.96
#